data_f3b69e796abb7fe1d6a137def88d67d0
#
_entry.id   f3b69e796abb7fe1d6a137def88d67d0
#
_cell.length_a   1.000
_cell.length_b   1.000
_cell.length_c   1.000
_cell.angle_alpha   90.00
_cell.angle_beta   90.00
_cell.angle_gamma   90.00
#
_symmetry.space_group_name_H-M   'P 1'
#
loop_
_entity.id
_entity.type
_entity.pdbx_description
1 polymer ?
#
loop_
_entity_poly.entity_id
_entity_poly.type
_entity_poly.pdbx_seq_one_letter_code
_entity_poly.pdbx_strand_id
1 'polypeptide(L)'
;MLKLKNVSKFYYSNGVITSGFSRVNLELSMGEFVVITGESGSGKSTLLNVLSGLDTYEEGEMYINGQETSHYNEADFEEYRRKYVGNIFQNFNLVNSYTVYQNVELALLLNGESKKEARDRVMDIIEKVGLSDFAGTKCAKLSGGQKQRVAIARALAKETPIIVADEPTGNLDSKSAEDVISLLSQISKDKLVIIVTHNLEQVEKYATRLIKMHDGKILEDKVIAKPVPPQTETARRFSDITAADRIRIGARNAFNIPAKFVLIFAVFLFVVFAVAGTYSSFQKMAYEESIYGYSQFFSDSSDSRIVINKEDRSAITEDELAQVEALDNVSRVSKNDMLTDYTESVIDQEGWYWFYGNFFELKDFDGQLAAGRMPENDKEKKPLLQGEPTRQDAGKPQEGRPLPQGEPTRRDARKPQEGEPPKKGPKKSGGGIPPPKKLSRPAPR
;
A
#
# COMPACT_ATOMS: atom_id res chain seq x y z
N MET A 1 16.08 -39.10 2.43
CA MET A 1 15.81 -37.75 1.92
C MET A 1 15.59 -36.77 3.05
N LEU A 2 14.61 -36.99 3.91
CA LEU A 2 14.35 -36.19 5.13
C LEU A 2 14.50 -37.10 6.35
N LYS A 3 15.13 -36.58 7.43
CA LYS A 3 15.26 -37.30 8.70
C LYS A 3 15.11 -36.35 9.87
N LEU A 4 14.24 -36.70 10.80
CA LEU A 4 14.02 -36.02 12.06
C LEU A 4 14.46 -36.89 13.21
N LYS A 5 15.17 -36.31 14.19
CA LYS A 5 15.58 -36.98 15.43
C LYS A 5 15.12 -36.12 16.62
N ASN A 6 14.17 -36.62 17.37
CA ASN A 6 13.60 -35.95 18.56
C ASN A 6 13.16 -34.49 18.31
N VAL A 7 12.66 -34.18 17.11
CA VAL A 7 12.28 -32.83 16.72
C VAL A 7 11.00 -32.40 17.42
N SER A 8 11.00 -31.20 17.99
CA SER A 8 9.84 -30.57 18.67
C SER A 8 9.61 -29.17 18.14
N LYS A 9 8.32 -28.78 18.07
CA LYS A 9 7.85 -27.44 17.72
C LYS A 9 6.95 -26.88 18.78
N PHE A 10 7.28 -25.68 19.29
CA PHE A 10 6.49 -24.94 20.26
C PHE A 10 6.14 -23.55 19.73
N TYR A 11 4.97 -23.08 20.12
CA TYR A 11 4.52 -21.71 19.85
C TYR A 11 4.38 -20.93 21.14
N TYR A 12 4.93 -19.72 21.15
CA TYR A 12 4.89 -18.82 22.31
C TYR A 12 3.91 -17.67 22.02
N SER A 13 2.84 -17.59 22.77
CA SER A 13 1.87 -16.50 22.64
C SER A 13 1.38 -16.05 24.01
N ASN A 14 1.51 -14.75 24.31
CA ASN A 14 1.03 -14.13 25.55
C ASN A 14 1.45 -14.88 26.85
N GLY A 15 2.68 -15.41 26.88
CA GLY A 15 3.19 -16.16 28.03
C GLY A 15 2.69 -17.61 28.14
N VAL A 16 1.92 -18.09 27.16
CA VAL A 16 1.47 -19.48 27.07
C VAL A 16 2.31 -20.20 26.02
N ILE A 17 2.78 -21.40 26.38
CA ILE A 17 3.49 -22.31 25.48
C ILE A 17 2.50 -23.34 24.97
N THR A 18 2.32 -23.41 23.66
CA THR A 18 1.48 -24.42 23.00
C THR A 18 2.38 -25.34 22.17
N SER A 19 2.27 -26.65 22.39
CA SER A 19 3.01 -27.65 21.62
C SER A 19 2.32 -27.84 20.26
N GLY A 20 3.08 -27.66 19.18
CA GLY A 20 2.68 -28.07 17.84
C GLY A 20 2.89 -29.56 17.64
N PHE A 21 4.08 -30.05 17.96
CA PHE A 21 4.42 -31.47 18.07
C PHE A 21 5.69 -31.65 18.92
N SER A 22 5.92 -32.84 19.45
CA SER A 22 7.00 -33.10 20.40
C SER A 22 7.70 -34.44 20.12
N ARG A 23 9.03 -34.38 20.14
CA ARG A 23 9.96 -35.53 20.03
C ARG A 23 9.66 -36.48 18.88
N VAL A 24 9.37 -35.91 17.70
CA VAL A 24 9.11 -36.68 16.48
C VAL A 24 10.40 -37.24 15.95
N ASN A 25 10.40 -38.56 15.69
CA ASN A 25 11.45 -39.30 14.99
C ASN A 25 10.85 -39.83 13.69
N LEU A 26 11.43 -39.48 12.55
CA LEU A 26 10.89 -39.83 11.25
C LEU A 26 12.01 -39.86 10.20
N GLU A 27 11.98 -40.83 9.33
CA GLU A 27 12.91 -40.90 8.19
C GLU A 27 12.13 -41.20 6.91
N LEU A 28 12.20 -40.30 5.94
CA LEU A 28 11.39 -40.33 4.71
C LEU A 28 12.34 -40.41 3.50
N SER A 29 11.97 -41.23 2.52
CA SER A 29 12.78 -41.52 1.33
C SER A 29 12.08 -41.15 0.04
N MET A 30 12.86 -41.03 -1.03
CA MET A 30 12.31 -40.85 -2.37
C MET A 30 11.48 -42.07 -2.79
N GLY A 31 10.43 -41.84 -3.57
CA GLY A 31 9.51 -42.89 -4.01
C GLY A 31 8.42 -43.25 -2.99
N GLU A 32 8.38 -42.59 -1.82
CA GLU A 32 7.28 -42.77 -0.85
C GLU A 32 6.09 -41.88 -1.15
N PHE A 33 4.90 -42.47 -0.99
CA PHE A 33 3.64 -41.76 -0.85
C PHE A 33 3.21 -41.83 0.61
N VAL A 34 3.57 -40.78 1.37
CA VAL A 34 3.40 -40.71 2.82
C VAL A 34 2.08 -40.01 3.14
N VAL A 35 1.24 -40.65 3.90
CA VAL A 35 -0.02 -40.09 4.40
C VAL A 35 0.11 -39.85 5.89
N ILE A 36 -0.07 -38.59 6.31
CA ILE A 36 -0.13 -38.18 7.72
C ILE A 36 -1.59 -37.90 8.07
N THR A 37 -2.14 -38.65 9.02
CA THR A 37 -3.53 -38.54 9.45
C THR A 37 -3.63 -38.35 10.97
N GLY A 38 -4.81 -37.93 11.46
CA GLY A 38 -5.11 -37.71 12.86
C GLY A 38 -6.20 -36.66 13.08
N GLU A 39 -6.61 -36.47 14.30
CA GLU A 39 -7.67 -35.50 14.69
C GLU A 39 -7.24 -34.05 14.39
N SER A 40 -8.23 -33.14 14.32
CA SER A 40 -7.93 -31.71 14.22
C SER A 40 -7.11 -31.25 15.44
N GLY A 41 -6.07 -30.44 15.22
CA GLY A 41 -5.18 -30.00 16.29
C GLY A 41 -4.08 -31.00 16.70
N SER A 42 -3.99 -32.18 16.09
CA SER A 42 -2.95 -33.16 16.41
C SER A 42 -1.53 -32.83 15.94
N GLY A 43 -1.29 -31.65 15.35
CA GLY A 43 0.03 -31.18 14.93
C GLY A 43 0.44 -31.52 13.50
N LYS A 44 -0.43 -32.11 12.67
CA LYS A 44 -0.11 -32.55 11.29
C LYS A 44 0.38 -31.43 10.39
N SER A 45 -0.38 -30.34 10.28
CA SER A 45 0.00 -29.19 9.43
C SER A 45 1.25 -28.50 9.99
N THR A 46 1.43 -28.49 11.31
CA THR A 46 2.67 -27.97 11.93
C THR A 46 3.87 -28.83 11.52
N LEU A 47 3.75 -30.16 11.59
CA LEU A 47 4.81 -31.06 11.13
C LEU A 47 5.08 -30.89 9.64
N LEU A 48 4.03 -30.78 8.82
CA LEU A 48 4.18 -30.54 7.38
C LEU A 48 4.90 -29.22 7.08
N ASN A 49 4.59 -28.15 7.84
CA ASN A 49 5.25 -26.86 7.69
C ASN A 49 6.74 -26.93 8.04
N VAL A 50 7.11 -27.65 9.08
CA VAL A 50 8.53 -27.88 9.42
C VAL A 50 9.22 -28.72 8.35
N LEU A 51 8.63 -29.83 7.91
CA LEU A 51 9.17 -30.67 6.84
C LEU A 51 9.34 -29.92 5.51
N SER A 52 8.47 -28.95 5.25
CA SER A 52 8.54 -28.12 4.04
C SER A 52 9.43 -26.88 4.19
N GLY A 53 9.96 -26.61 5.37
CA GLY A 53 10.75 -25.39 5.68
C GLY A 53 9.93 -24.12 5.67
N LEU A 54 8.60 -24.19 5.80
CA LEU A 54 7.72 -23.02 5.99
C LEU A 54 7.73 -22.53 7.42
N ASP A 55 8.12 -23.40 8.35
CA ASP A 55 8.31 -23.09 9.77
C ASP A 55 9.60 -23.76 10.27
N THR A 56 10.13 -23.25 11.37
CA THR A 56 11.32 -23.78 12.04
C THR A 56 10.92 -24.71 13.18
N TYR A 57 11.90 -25.40 13.79
CA TYR A 57 11.73 -26.23 14.97
C TYR A 57 12.59 -25.68 16.12
N GLU A 58 12.25 -26.01 17.38
CA GLU A 58 12.97 -25.52 18.56
C GLU A 58 13.92 -26.53 19.16
N GLU A 59 13.61 -27.84 19.05
CA GLU A 59 14.44 -28.90 19.65
C GLU A 59 14.65 -30.04 18.68
N GLY A 60 15.74 -30.77 18.84
CA GLY A 60 16.08 -31.94 18.04
C GLY A 60 16.94 -31.62 16.82
N GLU A 61 17.06 -32.58 15.93
CA GLU A 61 17.88 -32.48 14.73
C GLU A 61 17.07 -32.87 13.49
N MET A 62 17.04 -31.99 12.50
CA MET A 62 16.47 -32.26 11.17
C MET A 62 17.57 -32.33 10.13
N TYR A 63 17.50 -33.33 9.27
CA TYR A 63 18.45 -33.53 8.18
C TYR A 63 17.74 -33.49 6.83
N ILE A 64 18.32 -32.79 5.87
CA ILE A 64 17.90 -32.74 4.47
C ILE A 64 19.06 -33.32 3.61
N ASN A 65 18.85 -34.42 2.92
CA ASN A 65 19.90 -35.13 2.20
C ASN A 65 21.16 -35.39 3.02
N GLY A 66 20.98 -35.70 4.32
CA GLY A 66 22.10 -35.97 5.22
C GLY A 66 22.77 -34.74 5.82
N GLN A 67 22.40 -33.54 5.39
CA GLN A 67 22.89 -32.27 5.94
C GLN A 67 21.97 -31.81 7.07
N GLU A 68 22.55 -31.52 8.22
CA GLU A 68 21.85 -31.04 9.43
C GLU A 68 21.46 -29.55 9.27
N THR A 69 20.28 -29.16 9.78
CA THR A 69 19.68 -27.87 9.52
C THR A 69 19.57 -26.95 10.76
N SER A 70 20.17 -27.32 11.90
CA SER A 70 20.08 -26.51 13.13
C SER A 70 20.69 -25.10 12.99
N HIS A 71 21.65 -24.96 12.08
CA HIS A 71 22.33 -23.69 11.76
C HIS A 71 21.69 -22.91 10.62
N TYR A 72 20.61 -23.41 10.02
CA TYR A 72 19.93 -22.73 8.91
C TYR A 72 19.29 -21.43 9.37
N ASN A 73 19.54 -20.38 8.60
CA ASN A 73 18.84 -19.10 8.69
C ASN A 73 17.69 -19.04 7.67
N GLU A 74 16.95 -17.92 7.62
CA GLU A 74 15.82 -17.76 6.69
C GLU A 74 16.24 -17.91 5.21
N ALA A 75 17.42 -17.46 4.83
CA ALA A 75 17.92 -17.61 3.45
C ALA A 75 18.20 -19.07 3.08
N ASP A 76 18.72 -19.87 4.03
CA ASP A 76 18.96 -21.30 3.84
C ASP A 76 17.62 -22.05 3.68
N PHE A 77 16.62 -21.73 4.50
CA PHE A 77 15.27 -22.29 4.36
C PHE A 77 14.58 -21.82 3.06
N GLU A 78 14.80 -20.57 2.60
CA GLU A 78 14.32 -20.12 1.29
C GLU A 78 14.94 -20.95 0.17
N GLU A 79 16.24 -21.18 0.21
CA GLU A 79 16.94 -22.03 -0.74
C GLU A 79 16.43 -23.47 -0.71
N TYR A 80 16.20 -24.03 0.49
CA TYR A 80 15.59 -25.34 0.67
C TYR A 80 14.20 -25.42 0.03
N ARG A 81 13.32 -24.48 0.34
CA ARG A 81 11.99 -24.38 -0.28
C ARG A 81 12.07 -24.26 -1.79
N ARG A 82 13.02 -23.49 -2.29
CA ARG A 82 13.19 -23.28 -3.73
C ARG A 82 13.66 -24.53 -4.44
N LYS A 83 14.66 -25.22 -3.91
CA LYS A 83 15.33 -26.35 -4.56
C LYS A 83 14.66 -27.70 -4.32
N TYR A 84 14.08 -27.89 -3.16
CA TYR A 84 13.67 -29.22 -2.71
C TYR A 84 12.17 -29.40 -2.54
N VAL A 85 11.36 -28.35 -2.35
CA VAL A 85 9.97 -28.51 -1.95
C VAL A 85 8.99 -27.83 -2.89
N GLY A 86 8.03 -28.59 -3.39
CA GLY A 86 6.84 -28.12 -4.08
C GLY A 86 5.64 -28.17 -3.13
N ASN A 87 5.07 -27.01 -2.77
CA ASN A 87 3.95 -26.91 -1.84
C ASN A 87 2.60 -26.87 -2.57
N ILE A 88 1.64 -27.67 -2.11
CA ILE A 88 0.25 -27.69 -2.51
C ILE A 88 -0.58 -27.35 -1.28
N PHE A 89 -1.21 -26.17 -1.27
CA PHE A 89 -1.95 -25.64 -0.14
C PHE A 89 -3.45 -25.95 -0.25
N GLN A 90 -4.12 -26.10 0.87
CA GLN A 90 -5.57 -26.33 0.95
C GLN A 90 -6.38 -25.24 0.20
N ASN A 91 -5.97 -23.97 0.30
CA ASN A 91 -6.61 -22.83 -0.36
C ASN A 91 -6.04 -22.54 -1.76
N PHE A 92 -5.37 -23.50 -2.41
CA PHE A 92 -4.77 -23.45 -3.74
C PHE A 92 -3.66 -22.38 -3.89
N ASN A 93 -3.74 -21.24 -3.24
CA ASN A 93 -2.84 -20.08 -3.34
C ASN A 93 -2.53 -19.68 -4.79
N LEU A 94 -3.54 -19.66 -5.65
CA LEU A 94 -3.43 -19.29 -7.06
C LEU A 94 -3.63 -17.79 -7.25
N VAL A 95 -2.97 -17.24 -8.26
CA VAL A 95 -3.26 -15.88 -8.73
C VAL A 95 -4.53 -15.92 -9.57
N ASN A 96 -5.65 -15.57 -8.98
CA ASN A 96 -6.99 -15.71 -9.59
C ASN A 96 -7.18 -14.90 -10.90
N SER A 97 -6.47 -13.78 -11.05
CA SER A 97 -6.48 -12.95 -12.26
C SER A 97 -5.64 -13.52 -13.40
N TYR A 98 -4.78 -14.50 -13.11
CA TYR A 98 -3.94 -15.19 -14.09
C TYR A 98 -4.69 -16.37 -14.73
N THR A 99 -4.27 -16.72 -15.94
CA THR A 99 -4.70 -17.97 -16.59
C THR A 99 -4.00 -19.18 -15.95
N VAL A 100 -4.46 -20.40 -16.27
CA VAL A 100 -3.78 -21.65 -15.91
C VAL A 100 -2.32 -21.58 -16.36
N TYR A 101 -2.10 -21.28 -17.64
CA TYR A 101 -0.77 -21.13 -18.23
C TYR A 101 0.11 -20.15 -17.42
N GLN A 102 -0.41 -18.97 -17.10
CA GLN A 102 0.35 -17.95 -16.38
C GLN A 102 0.69 -18.32 -14.93
N ASN A 103 -0.17 -19.10 -14.25
CA ASN A 103 0.12 -19.61 -12.91
C ASN A 103 1.26 -20.64 -12.93
N VAL A 104 1.29 -21.52 -13.94
CA VAL A 104 2.36 -22.52 -14.08
C VAL A 104 3.65 -21.86 -14.58
N GLU A 105 3.58 -20.98 -15.59
CA GLU A 105 4.71 -20.20 -16.11
C GLU A 105 5.43 -19.42 -14.99
N LEU A 106 4.68 -18.85 -14.05
CA LEU A 106 5.23 -18.08 -12.94
C LEU A 106 6.26 -18.88 -12.13
N ALA A 107 5.99 -20.18 -11.88
CA ALA A 107 6.90 -21.02 -11.12
C ALA A 107 8.24 -21.24 -11.86
N LEU A 108 8.21 -21.39 -13.18
CA LEU A 108 9.41 -21.56 -14.00
C LEU A 108 10.22 -20.26 -14.10
N LEU A 109 9.53 -19.13 -14.30
CA LEU A 109 10.19 -17.81 -14.33
C LEU A 109 10.87 -17.47 -12.99
N LEU A 110 10.24 -17.84 -11.86
CA LEU A 110 10.83 -17.64 -10.52
C LEU A 110 12.07 -18.51 -10.30
N ASN A 111 12.19 -19.63 -11.01
CA ASN A 111 13.39 -20.47 -11.02
C ASN A 111 14.44 -20.01 -12.04
N GLY A 112 14.22 -18.85 -12.70
CA GLY A 112 15.16 -18.23 -13.63
C GLY A 112 15.15 -18.81 -15.04
N GLU A 113 14.11 -19.56 -15.42
CA GLU A 113 13.97 -20.04 -16.80
C GLU A 113 13.53 -18.93 -17.74
N SER A 114 14.09 -18.91 -18.94
CA SER A 114 13.63 -17.97 -19.95
C SER A 114 12.21 -18.31 -20.42
N LYS A 115 11.46 -17.30 -20.83
CA LYS A 115 10.09 -17.49 -21.32
C LYS A 115 10.01 -18.46 -22.50
N LYS A 116 11.04 -18.50 -23.34
CA LYS A 116 11.09 -19.39 -24.52
C LYS A 116 11.20 -20.85 -24.10
N GLU A 117 12.09 -21.15 -23.15
CA GLU A 117 12.28 -22.50 -22.61
C GLU A 117 11.09 -22.97 -21.78
N ALA A 118 10.48 -22.03 -21.01
CA ALA A 118 9.34 -22.33 -20.17
C ALA A 118 8.08 -22.69 -20.96
N ARG A 119 7.92 -22.22 -22.21
CA ARG A 119 6.67 -22.33 -22.94
C ARG A 119 6.22 -23.78 -23.18
N ASP A 120 7.09 -24.58 -23.75
CA ASP A 120 6.78 -25.97 -24.11
C ASP A 120 6.58 -26.79 -22.83
N ARG A 121 7.41 -26.59 -21.85
CA ARG A 121 7.32 -27.24 -20.54
C ARG A 121 6.04 -26.89 -19.77
N VAL A 122 5.58 -25.66 -19.82
CA VAL A 122 4.31 -25.26 -19.22
C VAL A 122 3.16 -26.05 -19.84
N MET A 123 3.14 -26.20 -21.17
CA MET A 123 2.10 -26.95 -21.86
C MET A 123 2.16 -28.45 -21.52
N ASP A 124 3.34 -29.06 -21.49
CA ASP A 124 3.53 -30.45 -21.08
C ASP A 124 3.03 -30.72 -19.65
N ILE A 125 3.29 -29.79 -18.73
CA ILE A 125 2.82 -29.90 -17.34
C ILE A 125 1.30 -29.74 -17.26
N ILE A 126 0.72 -28.81 -18.01
CA ILE A 126 -0.72 -28.59 -18.07
C ILE A 126 -1.43 -29.82 -18.65
N GLU A 127 -0.86 -30.46 -19.66
CA GLU A 127 -1.35 -31.71 -20.22
C GLU A 127 -1.30 -32.85 -19.20
N LYS A 128 -0.19 -33.02 -18.48
CA LYS A 128 -0.02 -34.04 -17.42
C LYS A 128 -1.08 -33.94 -16.32
N VAL A 129 -1.57 -32.74 -16.02
CA VAL A 129 -2.64 -32.55 -15.03
C VAL A 129 -4.05 -32.52 -15.67
N GLY A 130 -4.17 -32.78 -16.97
CA GLY A 130 -5.46 -32.84 -17.69
C GLY A 130 -6.18 -31.50 -17.81
N LEU A 131 -5.44 -30.41 -18.04
CA LEU A 131 -5.97 -29.04 -18.12
C LEU A 131 -5.67 -28.34 -19.47
N SER A 132 -5.35 -29.08 -20.54
CA SER A 132 -5.00 -28.52 -21.85
C SER A 132 -6.06 -27.55 -22.38
N ASP A 133 -7.33 -27.92 -22.32
CA ASP A 133 -8.45 -27.10 -22.78
C ASP A 133 -8.66 -25.82 -21.97
N PHE A 134 -8.10 -25.77 -20.76
CA PHE A 134 -8.23 -24.66 -19.83
C PHE A 134 -7.00 -23.77 -19.75
N ALA A 135 -5.95 -24.02 -20.55
CA ALA A 135 -4.68 -23.30 -20.46
C ALA A 135 -4.82 -21.76 -20.51
N GLY A 136 -5.73 -21.26 -21.37
CA GLY A 136 -6.06 -19.83 -21.50
C GLY A 136 -7.12 -19.31 -20.53
N THR A 137 -7.73 -20.17 -19.71
CA THR A 137 -8.81 -19.80 -18.80
C THR A 137 -8.25 -19.18 -17.52
N LYS A 138 -8.85 -18.08 -17.06
CA LYS A 138 -8.48 -17.45 -15.76
C LYS A 138 -8.85 -18.37 -14.60
N CYS A 139 -7.97 -18.50 -13.61
CA CYS A 139 -8.19 -19.38 -12.46
C CYS A 139 -9.43 -19.01 -11.64
N ALA A 140 -9.87 -17.75 -11.66
CA ALA A 140 -11.12 -17.33 -11.05
C ALA A 140 -12.37 -18.08 -11.59
N LYS A 141 -12.32 -18.56 -12.85
CA LYS A 141 -13.44 -19.23 -13.52
C LYS A 141 -13.42 -20.76 -13.42
N LEU A 142 -12.43 -21.34 -12.77
CA LEU A 142 -12.22 -22.77 -12.64
C LEU A 142 -13.02 -23.35 -11.47
N SER A 143 -13.42 -24.63 -11.59
CA SER A 143 -13.95 -25.43 -10.48
C SER A 143 -12.88 -25.69 -9.42
N GLY A 144 -13.27 -26.15 -8.21
CA GLY A 144 -12.34 -26.50 -7.14
C GLY A 144 -11.31 -27.55 -7.57
N GLY A 145 -11.75 -28.64 -8.20
CA GLY A 145 -10.86 -29.69 -8.71
C GLY A 145 -9.90 -29.20 -9.79
N GLN A 146 -10.36 -28.32 -10.69
CA GLN A 146 -9.48 -27.71 -11.68
C GLN A 146 -8.43 -26.80 -11.05
N LYS A 147 -8.83 -25.98 -10.06
CA LYS A 147 -7.89 -25.14 -9.28
C LYS A 147 -6.85 -25.97 -8.58
N GLN A 148 -7.25 -27.10 -7.99
CA GLN A 148 -6.32 -28.00 -7.33
C GLN A 148 -5.29 -28.59 -8.32
N ARG A 149 -5.75 -29.00 -9.51
CA ARG A 149 -4.86 -29.47 -10.58
C ARG A 149 -3.90 -28.38 -11.06
N VAL A 150 -4.31 -27.11 -11.08
CA VAL A 150 -3.38 -25.99 -11.35
C VAL A 150 -2.34 -25.83 -10.23
N ALA A 151 -2.74 -25.98 -8.95
CA ALA A 151 -1.79 -25.93 -7.83
C ALA A 151 -0.74 -27.07 -7.91
N ILE A 152 -1.20 -28.28 -8.29
CA ILE A 152 -0.28 -29.42 -8.54
C ILE A 152 0.64 -29.11 -9.73
N ALA A 153 0.10 -28.60 -10.84
CA ALA A 153 0.91 -28.22 -12.01
C ALA A 153 2.00 -27.21 -11.64
N ARG A 154 1.66 -26.23 -10.81
CA ARG A 154 2.63 -25.25 -10.29
C ARG A 154 3.71 -25.89 -9.41
N ALA A 155 3.34 -26.84 -8.56
CA ALA A 155 4.30 -27.59 -7.74
C ALA A 155 5.22 -28.47 -8.62
N LEU A 156 4.68 -29.12 -9.66
CA LEU A 156 5.44 -29.90 -10.64
C LEU A 156 6.41 -29.04 -11.45
N ALA A 157 6.00 -27.82 -11.81
CA ALA A 157 6.83 -26.89 -12.57
C ALA A 157 8.13 -26.50 -11.83
N LYS A 158 8.16 -26.58 -10.50
CA LYS A 158 9.38 -26.38 -9.71
C LYS A 158 10.38 -27.53 -9.88
N GLU A 159 9.94 -28.71 -10.32
CA GLU A 159 10.77 -29.95 -10.47
C GLU A 159 11.51 -30.36 -9.20
N THR A 160 10.96 -30.04 -8.06
CA THR A 160 11.53 -30.38 -6.76
C THR A 160 11.36 -31.86 -6.45
N PRO A 161 12.29 -32.49 -5.68
CA PRO A 161 12.19 -33.89 -5.30
C PRO A 161 11.11 -34.20 -4.28
N ILE A 162 10.65 -33.19 -3.52
CA ILE A 162 9.63 -33.34 -2.47
C ILE A 162 8.39 -32.57 -2.88
N ILE A 163 7.22 -33.19 -2.78
CA ILE A 163 5.91 -32.53 -2.88
C ILE A 163 5.21 -32.68 -1.54
N VAL A 164 4.80 -31.59 -0.96
CA VAL A 164 3.98 -31.57 0.27
C VAL A 164 2.59 -31.03 -0.04
N ALA A 165 1.56 -31.66 0.50
CA ALA A 165 0.17 -31.28 0.27
C ALA A 165 -0.60 -31.28 1.59
N ASP A 166 -1.13 -30.10 1.95
CA ASP A 166 -2.00 -29.94 3.11
C ASP A 166 -3.45 -30.00 2.66
N GLU A 167 -4.17 -31.04 3.06
CA GLU A 167 -5.57 -31.32 2.75
C GLU A 167 -5.94 -31.12 1.25
N PRO A 168 -5.23 -31.79 0.31
CA PRO A 168 -5.38 -31.49 -1.11
C PRO A 168 -6.76 -31.84 -1.69
N THR A 169 -7.61 -32.52 -0.94
CA THR A 169 -8.95 -32.94 -1.36
C THR A 169 -10.09 -32.32 -0.58
N GLY A 170 -9.79 -31.54 0.47
CA GLY A 170 -10.80 -31.06 1.44
C GLY A 170 -11.93 -30.23 0.85
N ASN A 171 -11.71 -29.57 -0.29
CA ASN A 171 -12.69 -28.70 -0.95
C ASN A 171 -13.20 -29.29 -2.29
N LEU A 172 -13.07 -30.60 -2.51
CA LEU A 172 -13.39 -31.25 -3.77
C LEU A 172 -14.55 -32.25 -3.64
N ASP A 173 -15.28 -32.42 -4.70
CA ASP A 173 -16.19 -33.57 -4.85
C ASP A 173 -15.41 -34.89 -4.95
N SER A 174 -16.07 -36.00 -4.64
CA SER A 174 -15.43 -37.32 -4.52
C SER A 174 -14.66 -37.75 -5.79
N LYS A 175 -15.17 -37.43 -6.97
CA LYS A 175 -14.52 -37.79 -8.24
C LYS A 175 -13.26 -36.96 -8.47
N SER A 176 -13.38 -35.63 -8.28
CA SER A 176 -12.22 -34.73 -8.38
C SER A 176 -11.15 -35.05 -7.35
N ALA A 177 -11.55 -35.47 -6.13
CA ALA A 177 -10.63 -35.88 -5.08
C ALA A 177 -9.84 -37.15 -5.49
N GLU A 178 -10.52 -38.16 -6.04
CA GLU A 178 -9.88 -39.38 -6.52
C GLU A 178 -8.90 -39.11 -7.65
N ASP A 179 -9.27 -38.29 -8.62
CA ASP A 179 -8.40 -37.88 -9.74
C ASP A 179 -7.12 -37.19 -9.22
N VAL A 180 -7.25 -36.31 -8.22
CA VAL A 180 -6.10 -35.60 -7.61
C VAL A 180 -5.18 -36.56 -6.87
N ILE A 181 -5.72 -37.48 -6.05
CA ILE A 181 -4.91 -38.44 -5.31
C ILE A 181 -4.21 -39.44 -6.27
N SER A 182 -4.91 -39.90 -7.28
CA SER A 182 -4.34 -40.77 -8.31
C SER A 182 -3.15 -40.09 -9.02
N LEU A 183 -3.29 -38.80 -9.37
CA LEU A 183 -2.22 -38.01 -9.96
C LEU A 183 -1.02 -37.88 -9.01
N LEU A 184 -1.23 -37.54 -7.73
CA LEU A 184 -0.17 -37.44 -6.72
C LEU A 184 0.52 -38.79 -6.48
N SER A 185 -0.23 -39.90 -6.51
CA SER A 185 0.35 -41.26 -6.43
C SER A 185 1.23 -41.61 -7.63
N GLN A 186 0.85 -41.18 -8.84
CA GLN A 186 1.72 -41.37 -10.01
C GLN A 186 3.02 -40.56 -9.86
N ILE A 187 2.95 -39.32 -9.35
CA ILE A 187 4.09 -38.46 -9.11
C ILE A 187 5.02 -39.04 -8.05
N SER A 188 4.48 -39.75 -7.05
CA SER A 188 5.29 -40.32 -5.95
C SER A 188 6.28 -41.41 -6.40
N LYS A 189 6.09 -41.97 -7.59
CA LYS A 189 7.07 -42.97 -8.13
C LYS A 189 8.47 -42.36 -8.32
N ASP A 190 8.52 -41.07 -8.64
CA ASP A 190 9.76 -40.33 -8.88
C ASP A 190 10.12 -39.32 -7.79
N LYS A 191 9.21 -39.06 -6.87
CA LYS A 191 9.33 -38.00 -5.83
C LYS A 191 8.93 -38.55 -4.47
N LEU A 192 9.35 -37.86 -3.42
CA LEU A 192 8.74 -38.02 -2.11
C LEU A 192 7.45 -37.15 -2.04
N VAL A 193 6.29 -37.78 -1.90
CA VAL A 193 5.02 -37.10 -1.73
C VAL A 193 4.52 -37.27 -0.31
N ILE A 194 4.27 -36.17 0.39
CA ILE A 194 3.76 -36.15 1.78
C ILE A 194 2.41 -35.44 1.77
N ILE A 195 1.38 -36.16 2.19
CA ILE A 195 0.01 -35.62 2.26
C ILE A 195 -0.46 -35.62 3.72
N VAL A 196 -1.00 -34.50 4.16
CA VAL A 196 -1.78 -34.39 5.38
C VAL A 196 -3.26 -34.43 5.01
N THR A 197 -4.02 -35.32 5.65
CA THR A 197 -5.48 -35.39 5.47
C THR A 197 -6.18 -35.93 6.69
N HIS A 198 -7.42 -35.52 6.88
CA HIS A 198 -8.33 -36.14 7.87
C HIS A 198 -9.19 -37.24 7.25
N ASN A 199 -9.22 -37.38 5.92
CA ASN A 199 -9.98 -38.40 5.20
C ASN A 199 -9.07 -39.52 4.71
N LEU A 200 -8.87 -40.51 5.58
CA LEU A 200 -8.00 -41.65 5.29
C LEU A 200 -8.53 -42.54 4.16
N GLU A 201 -9.84 -42.77 4.11
CA GLU A 201 -10.48 -43.70 3.15
C GLU A 201 -10.16 -43.35 1.68
N GLN A 202 -10.03 -42.07 1.37
CA GLN A 202 -9.70 -41.60 0.02
C GLN A 202 -8.27 -41.87 -0.42
N VAL A 203 -7.33 -41.93 0.53
CA VAL A 203 -5.89 -41.95 0.25
C VAL A 203 -5.20 -43.26 0.59
N GLU A 204 -5.79 -44.09 1.45
CA GLU A 204 -5.16 -45.30 2.00
C GLU A 204 -4.72 -46.27 0.91
N LYS A 205 -5.53 -46.48 -0.12
CA LYS A 205 -5.21 -47.41 -1.24
C LYS A 205 -3.99 -47.01 -2.06
N TYR A 206 -3.57 -45.75 -1.94
CA TYR A 206 -2.40 -45.19 -2.65
C TYR A 206 -1.17 -45.06 -1.74
N ALA A 207 -1.36 -45.14 -0.42
CA ALA A 207 -0.30 -44.93 0.55
C ALA A 207 0.76 -46.03 0.53
N THR A 208 2.03 -45.65 0.45
CA THR A 208 3.14 -46.55 0.72
C THR A 208 3.52 -46.54 2.22
N ARG A 209 3.19 -45.47 2.92
CA ARG A 209 3.42 -45.28 4.34
C ARG A 209 2.30 -44.48 4.98
N LEU A 210 1.84 -44.93 6.13
CA LEU A 210 0.80 -44.28 6.92
C LEU A 210 1.33 -43.87 8.28
N ILE A 211 1.22 -42.59 8.61
CA ILE A 211 1.61 -42.01 9.88
C ILE A 211 0.38 -41.47 10.56
N LYS A 212 0.09 -41.94 11.76
CA LYS A 212 -1.02 -41.48 12.59
C LYS A 212 -0.49 -40.59 13.70
N MET A 213 -1.00 -39.35 13.78
CA MET A 213 -0.64 -38.39 14.81
C MET A 213 -1.80 -38.18 15.80
N HIS A 214 -1.45 -38.00 17.05
CA HIS A 214 -2.37 -37.62 18.13
C HIS A 214 -1.61 -36.77 19.15
N ASP A 215 -2.21 -35.67 19.59
CA ASP A 215 -1.66 -34.77 20.60
C ASP A 215 -0.16 -34.42 20.39
N GLY A 216 0.20 -34.06 19.17
CA GLY A 216 1.56 -33.68 18.82
C GLY A 216 2.59 -34.82 18.75
N LYS A 217 2.16 -36.09 18.81
CA LYS A 217 3.07 -37.25 18.74
C LYS A 217 2.66 -38.21 17.64
N ILE A 218 3.63 -38.96 17.15
CA ILE A 218 3.38 -40.08 16.24
C ILE A 218 2.94 -41.28 17.10
N LEU A 219 1.70 -41.72 16.88
CA LEU A 219 1.15 -42.92 17.51
C LEU A 219 1.49 -44.18 16.72
N GLU A 220 1.41 -44.12 15.41
CA GLU A 220 1.63 -45.25 14.52
C GLU A 220 2.41 -44.75 13.28
N ASP A 221 3.39 -45.56 12.86
CA ASP A 221 4.16 -45.37 11.65
C ASP A 221 4.23 -46.71 10.93
N LYS A 222 3.38 -46.90 9.94
CA LYS A 222 3.21 -48.17 9.22
C LYS A 222 3.72 -48.04 7.79
N VAL A 223 4.76 -48.76 7.47
CA VAL A 223 5.22 -48.94 6.10
C VAL A 223 4.35 -50.01 5.44
N ILE A 224 3.61 -49.65 4.39
CA ILE A 224 2.69 -50.53 3.63
C ILE A 224 3.46 -51.16 2.45
N ALA A 225 4.23 -50.35 1.73
CA ALA A 225 5.03 -50.80 0.61
C ALA A 225 6.43 -50.21 0.65
N LYS A 226 7.44 -50.95 0.25
CA LYS A 226 8.80 -50.41 0.15
C LYS A 226 8.89 -49.48 -1.06
N PRO A 227 9.48 -48.28 -0.90
CA PRO A 227 9.66 -47.37 -2.00
C PRO A 227 10.61 -47.96 -3.05
N VAL A 228 10.32 -47.73 -4.31
CA VAL A 228 11.25 -48.02 -5.40
C VAL A 228 12.08 -46.76 -5.61
N PRO A 229 13.39 -46.78 -5.39
CA PRO A 229 14.21 -45.59 -5.58
C PRO A 229 14.13 -45.11 -7.03
N PRO A 230 13.97 -43.81 -7.30
CA PRO A 230 13.94 -43.29 -8.66
C PRO A 230 15.25 -43.53 -9.37
N GLN A 231 15.18 -43.84 -10.66
CA GLN A 231 16.33 -44.21 -11.48
C GLN A 231 17.22 -43.02 -11.88
N THR A 232 16.81 -41.78 -11.60
CA THR A 232 17.53 -40.60 -12.10
C THR A 232 17.54 -39.47 -11.06
N GLU A 233 18.71 -39.13 -10.55
CA GLU A 233 18.96 -37.86 -9.86
C GLU A 233 19.34 -36.81 -10.90
N THR A 234 18.40 -35.97 -11.31
CA THR A 234 18.70 -34.79 -12.13
C THR A 234 19.00 -33.62 -11.23
N ALA A 235 20.29 -33.36 -11.01
CA ALA A 235 20.70 -32.10 -10.37
C ALA A 235 20.39 -30.93 -11.30
N ARG A 236 19.40 -30.16 -10.96
CA ARG A 236 19.00 -28.99 -11.73
C ARG A 236 19.73 -27.74 -11.28
N ARG A 237 20.14 -26.90 -12.24
CA ARG A 237 20.68 -25.57 -11.93
C ARG A 237 19.52 -24.60 -11.77
N PHE A 238 19.42 -24.00 -10.60
CA PHE A 238 18.52 -22.89 -10.33
C PHE A 238 19.27 -21.59 -10.60
N SER A 239 18.62 -20.65 -11.28
CA SER A 239 19.12 -19.29 -11.46
C SER A 239 18.16 -18.28 -10.88
N ASP A 240 18.62 -17.07 -10.62
CA ASP A 240 17.74 -16.02 -10.12
C ASP A 240 16.88 -15.45 -11.24
N ILE A 241 15.70 -14.95 -10.86
CA ILE A 241 14.77 -14.27 -11.78
C ILE A 241 15.45 -13.07 -12.44
N THR A 242 15.35 -12.98 -13.76
CA THR A 242 15.95 -11.86 -14.51
C THR A 242 15.23 -10.52 -14.23
N ALA A 243 15.94 -9.40 -14.35
CA ALA A 243 15.34 -8.07 -14.23
C ALA A 243 14.18 -7.86 -15.23
N ALA A 244 14.32 -8.40 -16.45
CA ALA A 244 13.29 -8.36 -17.47
C ALA A 244 12.00 -9.09 -17.04
N ASP A 245 12.13 -10.26 -16.40
CA ASP A 245 10.98 -11.02 -15.93
C ASP A 245 10.32 -10.39 -14.71
N ARG A 246 11.11 -9.74 -13.81
CA ARG A 246 10.55 -8.92 -12.71
C ARG A 246 9.67 -7.79 -13.25
N ILE A 247 10.16 -7.04 -14.24
CA ILE A 247 9.39 -5.96 -14.88
C ILE A 247 8.13 -6.53 -15.57
N ARG A 248 8.27 -7.65 -16.29
CA ARG A 248 7.15 -8.32 -16.97
C ARG A 248 6.05 -8.76 -16.00
N ILE A 249 6.43 -9.39 -14.89
CA ILE A 249 5.47 -9.82 -13.84
C ILE A 249 4.81 -8.60 -13.22
N GLY A 250 5.56 -7.55 -12.92
CA GLY A 250 5.05 -6.28 -12.40
C GLY A 250 4.02 -5.65 -13.35
N ALA A 251 4.35 -5.51 -14.63
CA ALA A 251 3.45 -5.00 -15.66
C ALA A 251 2.19 -5.88 -15.79
N ARG A 252 2.36 -7.21 -15.84
CA ARG A 252 1.23 -8.15 -15.87
C ARG A 252 0.29 -7.96 -14.69
N ASN A 253 0.83 -7.80 -13.48
CA ASN A 253 0.02 -7.57 -12.28
C ASN A 253 -0.74 -6.25 -12.34
N ALA A 254 -0.12 -5.18 -12.85
CA ALA A 254 -0.76 -3.88 -13.00
C ALA A 254 -1.95 -3.93 -13.99
N PHE A 255 -1.78 -4.59 -15.14
CA PHE A 255 -2.78 -4.59 -16.22
C PHE A 255 -3.84 -5.70 -16.10
N ASN A 256 -3.60 -6.78 -15.38
CA ASN A 256 -4.57 -7.87 -15.23
C ASN A 256 -5.82 -7.49 -14.42
N ILE A 257 -5.78 -6.41 -13.65
CA ILE A 257 -6.92 -5.84 -12.91
C ILE A 257 -7.10 -4.39 -13.39
N PRO A 258 -7.81 -4.16 -14.53
CA PRO A 258 -7.91 -2.82 -15.14
C PRO A 258 -8.45 -1.75 -14.18
N ALA A 259 -9.46 -2.09 -13.37
CA ALA A 259 -10.04 -1.16 -12.40
C ALA A 259 -9.00 -0.66 -11.37
N LYS A 260 -8.11 -1.54 -10.88
CA LYS A 260 -7.02 -1.18 -9.97
C LYS A 260 -5.99 -0.30 -10.66
N PHE A 261 -5.66 -0.62 -11.92
CA PHE A 261 -4.75 0.19 -12.72
C PHE A 261 -5.29 1.61 -12.94
N VAL A 262 -6.56 1.73 -13.37
CA VAL A 262 -7.22 3.02 -13.57
C VAL A 262 -7.26 3.84 -12.28
N LEU A 263 -7.58 3.22 -11.14
CA LEU A 263 -7.59 3.90 -9.84
C LEU A 263 -6.19 4.43 -9.48
N ILE A 264 -5.15 3.61 -9.59
CA ILE A 264 -3.77 4.02 -9.29
C ILE A 264 -3.35 5.16 -10.23
N PHE A 265 -3.66 5.04 -11.52
CA PHE A 265 -3.36 6.07 -12.51
C PHE A 265 -4.08 7.40 -12.20
N ALA A 266 -5.37 7.36 -11.82
CA ALA A 266 -6.14 8.53 -11.44
C ALA A 266 -5.56 9.22 -10.18
N VAL A 267 -5.18 8.43 -9.16
CA VAL A 267 -4.52 8.97 -7.96
C VAL A 267 -3.17 9.63 -8.32
N PHE A 268 -2.37 8.98 -9.16
CA PHE A 268 -1.08 9.53 -9.60
C PHE A 268 -1.26 10.84 -10.38
N LEU A 269 -2.25 10.87 -11.29
CA LEU A 269 -2.60 12.05 -12.06
C LEU A 269 -3.03 13.21 -11.14
N PHE A 270 -3.87 12.92 -10.15
CA PHE A 270 -4.30 13.91 -9.15
C PHE A 270 -3.10 14.50 -8.38
N VAL A 271 -2.18 13.65 -7.93
CA VAL A 271 -0.97 14.11 -7.22
C VAL A 271 -0.10 14.98 -8.13
N VAL A 272 0.10 14.59 -9.40
CA VAL A 272 0.88 15.39 -10.37
C VAL A 272 0.24 16.76 -10.58
N PHE A 273 -1.08 16.82 -10.76
CA PHE A 273 -1.79 18.11 -10.92
C PHE A 273 -1.73 18.96 -9.64
N ALA A 274 -1.87 18.35 -8.47
CA ALA A 274 -1.76 19.08 -7.21
C ALA A 274 -0.35 19.69 -7.04
N VAL A 275 0.69 18.90 -7.29
CA VAL A 275 2.09 19.39 -7.21
C VAL A 275 2.37 20.46 -8.27
N ALA A 276 1.93 20.25 -9.51
CA ALA A 276 2.11 21.23 -10.58
C ALA A 276 1.37 22.54 -10.28
N GLY A 277 0.15 22.45 -9.74
CA GLY A 277 -0.64 23.62 -9.34
C GLY A 277 0.01 24.41 -8.20
N THR A 278 0.47 23.72 -7.15
CA THR A 278 1.19 24.38 -6.04
C THR A 278 2.50 25.00 -6.49
N TYR A 279 3.26 24.32 -7.36
CA TYR A 279 4.50 24.86 -7.93
C TYR A 279 4.24 26.09 -8.81
N SER A 280 3.20 26.04 -9.66
CA SER A 280 2.80 27.17 -10.50
C SER A 280 2.37 28.38 -9.68
N SER A 281 1.57 28.15 -8.60
CA SER A 281 1.16 29.22 -7.67
C SER A 281 2.36 29.82 -6.94
N PHE A 282 3.33 29.00 -6.53
CA PHE A 282 4.55 29.48 -5.91
C PHE A 282 5.40 30.32 -6.88
N GLN A 283 5.55 29.88 -8.12
CA GLN A 283 6.28 30.62 -9.15
C GLN A 283 5.60 31.96 -9.46
N LYS A 284 4.26 31.98 -9.55
CA LYS A 284 3.49 33.20 -9.74
C LYS A 284 3.72 34.17 -8.58
N MET A 285 3.63 33.71 -7.34
CA MET A 285 3.86 34.52 -6.14
C MET A 285 5.30 35.09 -6.11
N ALA A 286 6.30 34.26 -6.41
CA ALA A 286 7.70 34.69 -6.47
C ALA A 286 7.95 35.73 -7.57
N TYR A 287 7.29 35.57 -8.71
CA TYR A 287 7.35 36.55 -9.81
C TYR A 287 6.71 37.89 -9.41
N GLU A 288 5.51 37.87 -8.85
CA GLU A 288 4.80 39.06 -8.35
C GLU A 288 5.63 39.76 -7.28
N GLU A 289 6.22 39.02 -6.31
CA GLU A 289 7.11 39.57 -5.29
C GLU A 289 8.36 40.22 -5.90
N SER A 290 8.91 39.67 -6.98
CA SER A 290 10.10 40.22 -7.65
C SER A 290 9.81 41.53 -8.41
N ILE A 291 8.56 41.74 -8.87
CA ILE A 291 8.15 42.95 -9.61
C ILE A 291 7.60 44.01 -8.65
N TYR A 292 6.70 43.63 -7.76
CA TYR A 292 5.94 44.57 -6.94
C TYR A 292 6.41 44.68 -5.49
N GLY A 293 7.32 43.82 -5.06
CA GLY A 293 7.73 43.69 -3.66
C GLY A 293 6.59 43.12 -2.80
N TYR A 294 6.69 43.36 -1.49
CA TYR A 294 5.70 42.87 -0.52
C TYR A 294 4.42 43.72 -0.41
N SER A 295 4.22 44.69 -1.29
CA SER A 295 3.05 45.55 -1.22
C SER A 295 1.84 44.88 -1.83
N GLN A 296 0.88 44.50 -1.00
CA GLN A 296 -0.40 43.91 -1.42
C GLN A 296 -1.20 44.88 -2.33
N PHE A 297 -0.89 46.15 -2.26
CA PHE A 297 -1.49 47.19 -3.11
C PHE A 297 -1.10 47.01 -4.58
N PHE A 298 0.15 46.65 -4.88
CA PHE A 298 0.60 46.43 -6.25
C PHE A 298 0.05 45.15 -6.87
N SER A 299 -0.26 44.11 -6.06
CA SER A 299 -0.86 42.90 -6.59
C SER A 299 -2.29 43.07 -7.09
N ASP A 300 -2.99 44.07 -6.56
CA ASP A 300 -4.39 44.40 -6.92
C ASP A 300 -4.50 45.51 -7.97
N SER A 301 -3.36 46.11 -8.38
CA SER A 301 -3.34 47.16 -9.39
C SER A 301 -3.05 46.62 -10.78
N SER A 302 -3.32 47.41 -11.81
CA SER A 302 -3.03 47.03 -13.23
C SER A 302 -1.56 46.76 -13.44
N ASP A 303 -1.22 45.68 -14.17
CA ASP A 303 0.15 45.33 -14.61
C ASP A 303 0.84 46.42 -15.46
N SER A 304 0.05 47.34 -15.96
CA SER A 304 0.53 48.49 -16.78
C SER A 304 0.76 49.77 -15.97
N ARG A 305 0.57 49.73 -14.64
CA ARG A 305 0.83 50.87 -13.75
C ARG A 305 2.33 51.02 -13.50
N ILE A 306 2.84 52.24 -13.70
CA ILE A 306 4.22 52.62 -13.40
C ILE A 306 4.21 53.79 -12.44
N VAL A 307 4.93 53.64 -11.32
CA VAL A 307 5.10 54.73 -10.34
C VAL A 307 6.45 55.40 -10.64
N ILE A 308 6.42 56.74 -10.88
CA ILE A 308 7.62 57.49 -11.22
C ILE A 308 7.95 58.46 -10.07
N ASN A 309 9.14 58.33 -9.52
CA ASN A 309 9.69 59.24 -8.51
C ASN A 309 11.00 59.84 -8.98
N LYS A 310 11.30 61.07 -8.64
CA LYS A 310 12.63 61.66 -8.84
C LYS A 310 13.64 61.07 -7.84
N GLU A 311 14.87 60.89 -8.27
CA GLU A 311 15.95 60.36 -7.44
C GLU A 311 16.25 61.27 -6.22
N ASP A 312 16.11 62.56 -6.40
CA ASP A 312 16.29 63.58 -5.36
C ASP A 312 15.03 63.80 -4.48
N ARG A 313 13.95 63.04 -4.76
CA ARG A 313 12.66 63.14 -4.08
C ARG A 313 11.96 64.52 -4.20
N SER A 314 12.40 65.38 -5.12
CA SER A 314 11.70 66.62 -5.41
C SER A 314 10.39 66.37 -6.12
N ALA A 315 9.47 67.32 -6.00
CA ALA A 315 8.15 67.21 -6.66
C ALA A 315 8.35 67.24 -8.21
N ILE A 316 7.55 66.41 -8.91
CA ILE A 316 7.49 66.42 -10.37
C ILE A 316 6.74 67.69 -10.80
N THR A 317 7.32 68.46 -11.72
CA THR A 317 6.70 69.71 -12.20
C THR A 317 5.63 69.43 -13.26
N GLU A 318 4.74 70.40 -13.51
CA GLU A 318 3.70 70.29 -14.53
C GLU A 318 4.26 70.05 -15.94
N ASP A 319 5.42 70.69 -16.25
CA ASP A 319 6.07 70.48 -17.55
C ASP A 319 6.63 69.06 -17.71
N GLU A 320 7.15 68.47 -16.63
CA GLU A 320 7.65 67.08 -16.63
C GLU A 320 6.48 66.10 -16.72
N LEU A 321 5.36 66.37 -16.06
CA LEU A 321 4.16 65.56 -16.20
C LEU A 321 3.61 65.59 -17.63
N ALA A 322 3.58 66.77 -18.27
CA ALA A 322 3.16 66.90 -19.66
C ALA A 322 4.06 66.12 -20.61
N GLN A 323 5.36 66.03 -20.30
CA GLN A 323 6.31 65.21 -21.10
C GLN A 323 6.01 63.72 -20.94
N VAL A 324 5.68 63.24 -19.74
CA VAL A 324 5.30 61.83 -19.51
C VAL A 324 3.95 61.54 -20.19
N GLU A 325 2.99 62.45 -20.13
CA GLU A 325 1.68 62.30 -20.73
C GLU A 325 1.74 62.23 -22.25
N ALA A 326 2.75 62.88 -22.85
CA ALA A 326 3.01 62.89 -24.30
C ALA A 326 3.68 61.61 -24.86
N LEU A 327 4.04 60.66 -24.03
CA LEU A 327 4.66 59.39 -24.49
C LEU A 327 3.63 58.48 -25.15
N ASP A 328 4.00 57.85 -26.29
CA ASP A 328 3.08 57.09 -27.12
C ASP A 328 2.37 55.91 -26.42
N ASN A 329 2.91 55.38 -25.33
CA ASN A 329 2.33 54.24 -24.64
C ASN A 329 1.74 54.60 -23.25
N VAL A 330 1.59 55.89 -22.94
CA VAL A 330 0.98 56.36 -21.70
C VAL A 330 -0.50 56.72 -21.98
N SER A 331 -1.38 55.95 -21.36
CA SER A 331 -2.82 56.17 -21.48
C SER A 331 -3.36 57.20 -20.51
N ARG A 332 -2.74 57.35 -19.33
CA ARG A 332 -3.18 58.22 -18.26
C ARG A 332 -2.03 58.52 -17.28
N VAL A 333 -1.98 59.72 -16.75
CA VAL A 333 -1.11 60.12 -15.65
C VAL A 333 -1.92 60.58 -14.45
N SER A 334 -1.61 60.05 -13.27
CA SER A 334 -2.23 60.49 -12.00
C SER A 334 -1.17 61.16 -11.13
N LYS A 335 -1.45 62.37 -10.60
CA LYS A 335 -0.50 63.21 -9.88
C LYS A 335 -0.33 62.80 -8.38
N ASN A 336 -1.33 62.23 -7.78
CA ASN A 336 -1.40 62.03 -6.35
C ASN A 336 -1.65 60.54 -5.97
N ASP A 337 -1.21 59.68 -6.79
CA ASP A 337 -1.45 58.21 -6.63
C ASP A 337 -0.77 57.61 -5.40
N MET A 338 0.21 58.32 -4.82
CA MET A 338 0.90 57.87 -3.58
C MET A 338 -0.04 57.81 -2.35
N LEU A 339 -1.15 58.51 -2.33
CA LEU A 339 -2.13 58.41 -1.26
C LEU A 339 -2.78 57.02 -1.21
N THR A 340 -2.87 56.37 -2.36
CA THR A 340 -3.46 55.03 -2.49
C THR A 340 -2.52 53.93 -2.05
N ASP A 341 -1.19 54.17 -2.07
CA ASP A 341 -0.20 53.18 -1.71
C ASP A 341 0.06 53.07 -0.19
N TYR A 342 -0.34 54.06 0.58
CA TYR A 342 0.01 54.16 2.00
C TYR A 342 -1.16 54.26 2.96
N THR A 343 -2.39 54.28 2.50
CA THR A 343 -3.55 54.49 3.37
C THR A 343 -4.38 53.25 3.56
N GLU A 344 -4.12 52.56 4.66
CA GLU A 344 -5.20 51.90 5.39
C GLU A 344 -5.99 53.03 6.07
N SER A 345 -7.09 53.47 5.46
CA SER A 345 -7.81 54.58 5.98
C SER A 345 -8.76 54.15 7.09
N VAL A 346 -8.49 54.57 8.28
CA VAL A 346 -9.43 54.54 9.38
C VAL A 346 -10.21 55.87 9.35
N ILE A 347 -11.48 55.83 8.96
CA ILE A 347 -12.38 57.01 9.06
C ILE A 347 -13.10 56.88 10.40
N ASP A 348 -12.74 57.74 11.35
CA ASP A 348 -13.45 57.85 12.62
C ASP A 348 -14.51 58.93 12.53
N GLN A 349 -15.73 58.54 12.64
CA GLN A 349 -16.85 59.41 13.04
C GLN A 349 -17.75 58.60 13.96
N GLU A 350 -17.47 58.57 15.25
CA GLU A 350 -18.25 57.93 16.30
C GLU A 350 -18.34 56.39 16.24
N GLY A 351 -17.38 55.71 15.59
CA GLY A 351 -17.26 54.27 15.54
C GLY A 351 -16.12 53.84 14.61
N TRP A 352 -15.44 52.78 14.95
CA TRP A 352 -14.34 52.26 14.14
C TRP A 352 -14.88 51.56 12.88
N TYR A 353 -14.63 52.14 11.70
CA TYR A 353 -14.92 51.51 10.41
C TYR A 353 -13.60 51.22 9.71
N TRP A 354 -13.40 49.95 9.32
CA TRP A 354 -12.30 49.57 8.46
C TRP A 354 -12.80 49.70 7.03
N PHE A 355 -12.13 50.53 6.23
CA PHE A 355 -12.40 50.63 4.81
C PHE A 355 -11.28 49.96 4.03
N TYR A 356 -11.61 48.89 3.31
CA TYR A 356 -10.72 48.27 2.35
C TYR A 356 -11.16 48.73 0.95
N GLY A 357 -10.40 49.63 0.35
CA GLY A 357 -10.72 50.11 -0.97
C GLY A 357 -9.62 51.01 -1.53
N ASN A 358 -9.57 51.12 -2.82
CA ASN A 358 -8.67 52.00 -3.50
C ASN A 358 -9.24 53.43 -3.55
N PHE A 359 -8.41 54.41 -3.25
CA PHE A 359 -8.77 55.83 -3.44
C PHE A 359 -8.30 56.27 -4.83
N PHE A 360 -9.13 57.02 -5.54
CA PHE A 360 -8.79 57.59 -6.84
C PHE A 360 -8.93 59.08 -6.81
N GLU A 361 -8.21 59.83 -7.63
CA GLU A 361 -8.61 61.19 -7.95
C GLU A 361 -9.99 61.16 -8.59
N LEU A 362 -10.86 62.07 -8.19
CA LEU A 362 -12.26 62.11 -8.67
C LEU A 362 -12.37 62.18 -10.19
N LYS A 363 -11.43 62.86 -10.82
CA LYS A 363 -11.36 63.00 -12.29
C LYS A 363 -11.07 61.67 -13.00
N ASP A 364 -10.52 60.69 -12.27
CA ASP A 364 -10.14 59.40 -12.79
C ASP A 364 -11.23 58.31 -12.62
N PHE A 365 -12.36 58.67 -12.03
CA PHE A 365 -13.47 57.78 -11.86
C PHE A 365 -14.33 57.69 -13.11
N ASP A 366 -14.33 56.55 -13.76
CA ASP A 366 -15.12 56.26 -14.96
C ASP A 366 -16.34 55.33 -14.68
N GLY A 367 -16.54 54.96 -13.44
CA GLY A 367 -17.61 54.07 -13.03
C GLY A 367 -18.95 54.74 -12.84
N GLN A 368 -20.01 53.95 -12.73
CA GLN A 368 -21.35 54.44 -12.37
C GLN A 368 -21.55 54.39 -10.87
N LEU A 369 -22.07 55.49 -10.29
CA LEU A 369 -22.47 55.50 -8.89
C LEU A 369 -23.74 54.67 -8.69
N ALA A 370 -23.70 53.74 -7.74
CA ALA A 370 -24.89 52.97 -7.37
C ALA A 370 -25.90 53.83 -6.62
N ALA A 371 -25.42 54.83 -5.89
CA ALA A 371 -26.24 55.83 -5.17
C ALA A 371 -25.42 57.08 -4.88
N GLY A 372 -26.07 58.21 -4.73
CA GLY A 372 -25.45 59.49 -4.43
C GLY A 372 -25.13 60.32 -5.69
N ARG A 373 -24.29 61.33 -5.55
CA ARG A 373 -23.80 62.18 -6.64
C ARG A 373 -22.30 62.39 -6.56
N MET A 374 -21.69 62.71 -7.67
CA MET A 374 -20.29 63.14 -7.69
C MET A 374 -20.12 64.51 -7.01
N PRO A 375 -19.00 64.80 -6.30
CA PRO A 375 -18.69 66.07 -5.77
C PRO A 375 -18.58 67.12 -6.90
N GLU A 376 -19.02 68.33 -6.63
CA GLU A 376 -18.96 69.42 -7.63
C GLU A 376 -17.62 70.14 -7.62
N ASN A 377 -16.87 70.02 -6.53
CA ASN A 377 -15.57 70.67 -6.38
C ASN A 377 -14.76 70.09 -5.22
N ASP A 378 -13.46 70.37 -5.19
CA ASP A 378 -12.48 69.87 -4.23
C ASP A 378 -12.68 70.40 -2.79
N LYS A 379 -13.63 71.28 -2.58
CA LYS A 379 -13.98 71.80 -1.24
C LYS A 379 -15.12 71.08 -0.55
N GLU A 380 -15.77 70.18 -1.22
CA GLU A 380 -16.77 69.30 -0.60
C GLU A 380 -16.08 68.28 0.31
N LYS A 381 -16.09 68.55 1.61
CA LYS A 381 -15.39 67.77 2.65
C LYS A 381 -16.20 66.58 3.18
N LYS A 382 -17.45 66.36 2.72
CA LYS A 382 -18.22 65.19 3.17
C LYS A 382 -18.05 64.04 2.22
N PRO A 383 -17.69 62.86 2.73
CA PRO A 383 -17.71 61.66 1.91
C PRO A 383 -19.10 61.45 1.37
N LEU A 384 -19.20 61.26 0.07
CA LEU A 384 -20.47 61.15 -0.66
C LEU A 384 -21.12 59.78 -0.52
N LEU A 385 -20.89 59.11 0.57
CA LEU A 385 -21.67 57.97 0.99
C LEU A 385 -23.04 58.48 1.47
N GLN A 386 -23.87 58.87 0.52
CA GLN A 386 -25.32 58.98 0.78
C GLN A 386 -25.91 57.59 0.69
N GLY A 387 -25.90 56.94 1.77
CA GLY A 387 -26.50 55.66 2.06
C GLY A 387 -26.40 55.38 3.55
N GLU A 388 -26.19 56.39 4.38
CA GLU A 388 -26.55 56.25 5.80
C GLU A 388 -28.05 55.95 5.86
N PRO A 389 -28.45 54.79 6.39
CA PRO A 389 -29.81 54.63 6.81
C PRO A 389 -30.06 55.73 7.88
N THR A 390 -30.85 56.75 7.51
CA THR A 390 -31.31 57.70 8.52
C THR A 390 -31.87 56.89 9.67
N ARG A 391 -31.61 57.30 10.92
CA ARG A 391 -32.08 56.63 12.15
C ARG A 391 -33.61 56.43 12.16
N GLN A 392 -34.35 56.95 11.17
CA GLN A 392 -35.75 56.74 10.98
C GLN A 392 -36.12 55.47 10.22
N ASP A 393 -35.19 54.87 9.47
CA ASP A 393 -35.43 53.63 8.73
C ASP A 393 -34.95 52.36 9.48
N ALA A 394 -34.34 52.51 10.64
CA ALA A 394 -34.15 51.41 11.57
C ALA A 394 -35.51 51.07 12.20
N GLY A 395 -36.36 50.45 11.40
CA GLY A 395 -37.64 49.92 11.84
C GLY A 395 -37.42 48.98 13.01
N LYS A 396 -38.24 49.08 14.03
CA LYS A 396 -38.35 48.18 15.18
C LYS A 396 -38.17 46.73 14.67
N PRO A 397 -37.47 45.85 15.40
CA PRO A 397 -37.36 44.44 15.04
C PRO A 397 -38.75 43.87 14.82
N GLN A 398 -39.05 43.40 13.62
CA GLN A 398 -40.28 42.64 13.38
C GLN A 398 -40.10 41.29 14.09
N GLU A 399 -40.78 41.12 15.19
CA GLU A 399 -41.04 39.81 15.78
C GLU A 399 -41.80 38.99 14.75
N GLY A 400 -41.21 37.88 14.29
CA GLY A 400 -41.95 36.85 13.58
C GLY A 400 -41.52 36.48 12.17
N ARG A 401 -40.24 36.45 11.83
CA ARG A 401 -39.80 35.64 10.68
C ARG A 401 -38.90 34.49 11.12
N PRO A 402 -39.24 33.23 10.79
CA PRO A 402 -38.35 32.11 11.07
C PRO A 402 -37.07 32.21 10.24
N LEU A 403 -35.93 32.01 10.89
CA LEU A 403 -34.61 31.92 10.28
C LEU A 403 -34.60 30.75 9.29
N PRO A 404 -33.94 30.88 8.14
CA PRO A 404 -33.71 29.75 7.26
C PRO A 404 -32.80 28.72 7.95
N GLN A 405 -33.28 27.49 8.02
CA GLN A 405 -32.48 26.34 8.49
C GLN A 405 -31.41 26.03 7.44
N GLY A 406 -30.15 26.00 7.87
CA GLY A 406 -29.14 25.31 7.12
C GLY A 406 -27.79 25.99 6.96
N GLU A 407 -27.07 26.21 8.05
CA GLU A 407 -25.59 26.16 8.02
C GLU A 407 -25.07 25.72 9.39
N PRO A 408 -24.04 24.84 9.47
CA PRO A 408 -23.58 24.29 10.73
C PRO A 408 -22.71 25.30 11.47
N THR A 409 -23.23 25.79 12.61
CA THR A 409 -22.50 26.61 13.55
C THR A 409 -21.26 25.90 14.07
N ARG A 410 -20.12 26.57 14.05
CA ARG A 410 -18.87 26.20 14.74
C ARG A 410 -19.16 25.94 16.21
N ARG A 411 -18.72 24.81 16.67
CA ARG A 411 -18.76 24.38 18.08
C ARG A 411 -18.00 25.36 18.96
N ASP A 412 -18.68 25.86 19.97
CA ASP A 412 -18.12 26.59 21.08
C ASP A 412 -17.05 25.73 21.82
N ALA A 413 -15.92 26.37 22.07
CA ALA A 413 -14.90 25.86 22.97
C ALA A 413 -15.48 25.84 24.40
N ARG A 414 -15.72 24.65 24.94
CA ARG A 414 -16.11 24.46 26.35
C ARG A 414 -14.98 24.89 27.24
N LYS A 415 -15.23 25.80 28.16
CA LYS A 415 -14.42 26.07 29.35
C LYS A 415 -14.29 24.77 30.18
N PRO A 416 -13.12 24.47 30.77
CA PRO A 416 -12.97 23.37 31.71
C PRO A 416 -13.76 23.68 33.00
N GLN A 417 -14.64 22.75 33.41
CA GLN A 417 -15.18 22.75 34.75
C GLN A 417 -14.09 22.25 35.70
N GLU A 418 -13.90 22.97 36.80
CA GLU A 418 -13.14 22.53 37.97
C GLU A 418 -13.84 21.30 38.58
N GLY A 419 -13.17 20.16 38.50
CA GLY A 419 -13.55 18.91 39.14
C GLY A 419 -12.56 18.55 40.24
N GLU A 420 -13.09 18.15 41.37
CA GLU A 420 -12.40 17.75 42.60
C GLU A 420 -11.23 16.75 42.42
N PRO A 421 -10.22 16.75 43.30
CA PRO A 421 -9.05 15.89 43.18
C PRO A 421 -9.35 14.43 43.53
N PRO A 422 -8.82 13.44 42.78
CA PRO A 422 -9.01 12.03 43.09
C PRO A 422 -8.10 11.58 44.26
N LYS A 423 -8.66 10.71 45.09
CA LYS A 423 -8.06 10.10 46.26
C LYS A 423 -6.81 9.25 45.89
N LYS A 424 -5.78 9.38 46.75
CA LYS A 424 -4.53 8.63 46.71
C LYS A 424 -4.73 7.12 46.74
N GLY A 425 -4.21 6.38 45.75
CA GLY A 425 -3.95 4.95 45.78
C GLY A 425 -2.42 4.67 45.82
N PRO A 426 -1.97 3.47 46.19
CA PRO A 426 -0.68 3.28 46.85
C PRO A 426 0.53 3.26 45.92
N LYS A 427 1.66 3.72 46.49
CA LYS A 427 3.00 3.75 45.91
C LYS A 427 3.47 2.36 45.47
N LYS A 428 3.95 2.23 44.23
CA LYS A 428 4.90 1.18 43.83
C LYS A 428 6.22 1.82 43.39
N SER A 429 7.26 1.21 43.89
CA SER A 429 8.67 1.50 43.89
C SER A 429 9.30 1.57 42.48
N GLY A 430 10.35 2.37 42.39
CA GLY A 430 11.11 2.75 41.23
C GLY A 430 11.90 1.66 40.51
N GLY A 431 12.12 1.92 39.23
CA GLY A 431 13.10 1.28 38.39
C GLY A 431 13.49 2.30 37.31
N GLY A 432 14.63 2.95 37.54
CA GLY A 432 15.18 3.92 36.61
C GLY A 432 15.75 3.27 35.36
N ILE A 433 15.43 3.85 34.22
CA ILE A 433 16.01 3.50 32.92
C ILE A 433 17.20 4.41 32.69
N PRO A 434 18.41 3.90 32.35
CA PRO A 434 19.59 4.73 32.07
C PRO A 434 19.50 5.35 30.65
N PRO A 435 20.14 6.53 30.42
CA PRO A 435 20.07 7.22 29.15
C PRO A 435 20.96 6.56 28.07
N PRO A 436 20.65 6.72 26.77
CA PRO A 436 21.40 6.10 25.69
C PRO A 436 22.76 6.77 25.47
N LYS A 437 23.80 5.94 25.26
CA LYS A 437 25.19 6.36 24.96
C LYS A 437 25.25 7.04 23.59
N LYS A 438 25.89 8.21 23.53
CA LYS A 438 26.29 8.90 22.30
C LYS A 438 27.34 8.06 21.54
N LEU A 439 27.01 7.68 20.30
CA LEU A 439 27.95 7.11 19.32
C LEU A 439 28.74 8.26 18.67
N SER A 440 30.07 8.23 18.84
CA SER A 440 31.02 9.10 18.17
C SER A 440 31.17 8.74 16.69
N ARG A 441 31.13 9.75 15.81
CA ARG A 441 31.41 9.63 14.37
C ARG A 441 32.92 9.40 14.14
N PRO A 442 33.37 8.52 13.23
CA PRO A 442 34.74 8.50 12.74
C PRO A 442 34.94 9.59 11.67
N ALA A 443 36.13 10.18 11.68
CA ALA A 443 36.61 11.18 10.74
C ALA A 443 36.93 10.58 9.37
N PRO A 444 36.91 11.38 8.27
CA PRO A 444 37.14 10.89 6.92
C PRO A 444 38.64 10.69 6.63
N ARG A 445 38.94 9.62 5.90
CA ARG A 445 40.11 9.50 5.03
C ARG A 445 39.64 9.22 3.62
#